data_a331943b0b406daa621b95c2bf319e0d
#
_entry.id   a331943b0b406daa621b95c2bf319e0d
#
_cell.length_a   1.000
_cell.length_b   1.000
_cell.length_c   1.000
_cell.angle_alpha   90.00
_cell.angle_beta   90.00
_cell.angle_gamma   90.00
#
_symmetry.space_group_name_H-M   'P 1'
#
loop_
_entity.id
_entity.type
_entity.pdbx_description
1 polymer ?
#
loop_
_entity_poly.entity_id
_entity_poly.type
_entity_poly.pdbx_seq_one_letter_code
_entity_poly.pdbx_strand_id
1 'polypeptide(L)'
;MEKLNTNNAPAAIGPYSQAVKTGNLLFTSGQIVLDPATGEIVGTTIEEQTEQVMKNLGAILKEAGATYENAVKTVCFLDNMDDFGAFNEIYGKYFTGKPARSCVAVKTLPKNVLCEVEVIAEI
;
A
#
# COMPACT_ATOMS: atom_id res chain seq x y z
N MET A 1 -13.76 -16.97 -3.35
CA MET A 1 -12.83 -15.89 -2.93
C MET A 1 -13.24 -15.34 -1.58
N GLU A 2 -12.28 -14.79 -0.86
CA GLU A 2 -12.49 -14.27 0.48
C GLU A 2 -12.12 -12.79 0.53
N LYS A 3 -12.99 -11.97 1.12
CA LYS A 3 -12.72 -10.55 1.36
C LYS A 3 -12.10 -10.40 2.73
N LEU A 4 -10.99 -9.67 2.82
CA LEU A 4 -10.27 -9.47 4.07
C LEU A 4 -10.49 -8.06 4.60
N ASN A 5 -10.53 -7.95 5.91
CA ASN A 5 -10.65 -6.67 6.60
C ASN A 5 -9.83 -6.69 7.88
N THR A 6 -9.15 -5.60 8.17
CA THR A 6 -8.44 -5.40 9.44
C THR A 6 -8.65 -3.97 9.92
N ASN A 7 -8.77 -3.82 11.24
CA ASN A 7 -8.85 -2.50 11.86
C ASN A 7 -7.48 -1.83 11.97
N ASN A 8 -6.41 -2.55 11.64
CA ASN A 8 -5.04 -2.03 11.69
C ASN A 8 -4.61 -1.37 10.38
N ALA A 9 -5.50 -1.31 9.40
CA ALA A 9 -5.35 -0.54 8.18
C ALA A 9 -6.58 0.34 8.00
N PRO A 10 -6.50 1.42 7.20
CA PRO A 10 -7.64 2.31 6.99
C PRO A 10 -8.86 1.56 6.49
N ALA A 11 -10.03 1.87 7.06
CA ALA A 11 -11.28 1.24 6.66
C ALA A 11 -11.57 1.52 5.18
N ALA A 12 -12.11 0.50 4.51
CA ALA A 12 -12.58 0.65 3.13
C ALA A 12 -13.90 1.44 3.16
N ILE A 13 -13.84 2.72 2.83
CA ILE A 13 -15.02 3.59 2.76
C ILE A 13 -15.43 3.67 1.31
N GLY A 14 -16.49 2.93 0.94
CA GLY A 14 -16.98 2.89 -0.43
C GLY A 14 -17.20 1.47 -0.93
N PRO A 15 -17.45 1.30 -2.23
CA PRO A 15 -17.82 0.00 -2.78
C PRO A 15 -16.59 -0.86 -3.13
N TYR A 16 -15.72 -1.13 -2.11
CA TYR A 16 -14.53 -1.96 -2.30
C TYR A 16 -14.12 -2.61 -0.98
N SER A 17 -13.24 -3.61 -1.06
CA SER A 17 -12.65 -4.29 0.10
C SER A 17 -11.19 -3.88 0.25
N GLN A 18 -10.66 -3.96 1.47
CA GLN A 18 -9.24 -3.70 1.69
C GLN A 18 -8.38 -4.69 0.90
N ALA A 19 -8.79 -5.94 0.84
CA ALA A 19 -8.10 -6.97 0.06
C ALA A 19 -9.04 -8.13 -0.26
N VAL A 20 -8.69 -8.88 -1.29
CA VAL A 20 -9.41 -10.07 -1.71
C VAL A 20 -8.42 -11.21 -1.89
N LYS A 21 -8.72 -12.34 -1.29
CA LYS A 21 -7.96 -13.58 -1.45
C LYS A 21 -8.69 -14.49 -2.43
N THR A 22 -7.98 -15.02 -3.41
CA THR A 22 -8.52 -16.03 -4.33
C THR A 22 -7.44 -17.06 -4.62
N GLY A 23 -7.74 -18.33 -4.35
CA GLY A 23 -6.73 -19.39 -4.41
C GLY A 23 -5.58 -19.05 -3.45
N ASN A 24 -4.36 -19.02 -3.97
CA ASN A 24 -3.18 -18.69 -3.20
C ASN A 24 -2.70 -17.25 -3.47
N LEU A 25 -3.56 -16.39 -4.03
CA LEU A 25 -3.20 -15.01 -4.32
C LEU A 25 -4.02 -14.03 -3.48
N LEU A 26 -3.35 -12.98 -3.04
CA LEU A 26 -3.95 -11.86 -2.34
C LEU A 26 -3.81 -10.61 -3.20
N PHE A 27 -4.92 -9.89 -3.37
CA PHE A 27 -4.96 -8.62 -4.08
C PHE A 27 -5.37 -7.54 -3.10
N THR A 28 -4.53 -6.53 -2.87
CA THR A 28 -4.92 -5.42 -2.01
C THR A 28 -5.48 -4.28 -2.84
N SER A 29 -6.38 -3.53 -2.25
CA SER A 29 -6.70 -2.20 -2.77
C SER A 29 -5.52 -1.27 -2.56
N GLY A 30 -5.45 -0.19 -3.32
CA GLY A 30 -4.42 0.82 -3.13
C GLY A 30 -4.50 1.43 -1.74
N GLN A 31 -3.36 1.53 -1.06
CA GLN A 31 -3.27 2.15 0.26
C GLN A 31 -2.67 3.53 0.14
N ILE A 32 -3.32 4.49 0.78
CA ILE A 32 -2.83 5.86 0.92
C ILE A 32 -2.46 6.12 2.38
N VAL A 33 -2.00 7.33 2.68
CA VAL A 33 -1.34 7.67 3.93
C VAL A 33 -2.32 7.99 5.06
N LEU A 34 -3.35 7.18 5.24
CA LEU A 34 -4.33 7.42 6.29
C LEU A 34 -3.95 6.68 7.57
N ASP A 35 -4.20 7.32 8.71
CA ASP A 35 -4.10 6.70 10.02
C ASP A 35 -5.29 5.75 10.19
N PRO A 36 -5.08 4.46 10.51
CA PRO A 36 -6.19 3.52 10.66
C PRO A 36 -7.18 3.89 11.75
N ALA A 37 -6.71 4.55 12.81
CA ALA A 37 -7.55 4.90 13.96
C ALA A 37 -8.43 6.12 13.69
N THR A 38 -7.94 7.10 12.94
CA THR A 38 -8.62 8.38 12.74
C THR A 38 -9.15 8.60 11.33
N GLY A 39 -8.58 7.92 10.34
CA GLY A 39 -8.89 8.13 8.92
C GLY A 39 -8.30 9.43 8.37
N GLU A 40 -7.41 10.07 9.11
CA GLU A 40 -6.77 11.32 8.69
C GLU A 40 -5.41 11.08 8.05
N ILE A 41 -4.99 12.03 7.20
CA ILE A 41 -3.69 11.98 6.53
C ILE A 41 -2.57 12.13 7.56
N VAL A 42 -1.55 11.26 7.48
CA VAL A 42 -0.38 11.28 8.35
C VAL A 42 0.82 11.77 7.55
N GLY A 43 1.40 12.87 8.03
CA GLY A 43 2.65 13.40 7.44
C GLY A 43 2.44 14.27 6.23
N THR A 44 3.46 15.05 5.91
CA THR A 44 3.46 16.02 4.81
C THR A 44 4.58 15.77 3.80
N THR A 45 5.60 14.98 4.15
CA THR A 45 6.71 14.66 3.26
C THR A 45 6.50 13.30 2.61
N ILE A 46 7.15 13.08 1.47
CA ILE A 46 7.07 11.78 0.78
C ILE A 46 7.61 10.66 1.67
N GLU A 47 8.64 10.94 2.46
CA GLU A 47 9.20 9.94 3.36
C GLU A 47 8.19 9.51 4.43
N GLU A 48 7.56 10.48 5.09
CA GLU A 48 6.55 10.21 6.11
C GLU A 48 5.35 9.47 5.53
N GLN A 49 4.89 9.91 4.38
CA GLN A 49 3.72 9.31 3.73
C GLN A 49 4.01 7.88 3.25
N THR A 50 5.17 7.65 2.65
CA THR A 50 5.57 6.31 2.22
C THR A 50 5.63 5.36 3.41
N GLU A 51 6.20 5.80 4.53
CA GLU A 51 6.29 4.99 5.75
C GLU A 51 4.90 4.53 6.22
N GLN A 52 3.93 5.42 6.25
CA GLN A 52 2.57 5.07 6.69
C GLN A 52 1.88 4.14 5.69
N VAL A 53 2.06 4.35 4.39
CA VAL A 53 1.52 3.45 3.36
C VAL A 53 2.08 2.04 3.55
N MET A 54 3.39 1.92 3.81
CA MET A 54 4.01 0.61 4.06
C MET A 54 3.39 -0.06 5.28
N LYS A 55 3.19 0.67 6.37
CA LYS A 55 2.55 0.13 7.58
C LYS A 55 1.13 -0.37 7.29
N ASN A 56 0.37 0.39 6.53
CA ASN A 56 -1.00 0.02 6.17
C ASN A 56 -1.01 -1.28 5.34
N LEU A 57 -0.12 -1.40 4.37
CA LEU A 57 0.02 -2.62 3.58
C LEU A 57 0.46 -3.81 4.45
N GLY A 58 1.40 -3.58 5.36
CA GLY A 58 1.87 -4.62 6.27
C GLY A 58 0.76 -5.18 7.15
N ALA A 59 -0.15 -4.32 7.61
CA ALA A 59 -1.31 -4.75 8.40
C ALA A 59 -2.24 -5.65 7.59
N ILE A 60 -2.49 -5.31 6.32
CA ILE A 60 -3.32 -6.12 5.44
C ILE A 60 -2.65 -7.47 5.14
N LEU A 61 -1.36 -7.45 4.83
CA LEU A 61 -0.59 -8.68 4.60
C LEU A 61 -0.65 -9.59 5.82
N LYS A 62 -0.46 -9.02 7.01
CA LYS A 62 -0.51 -9.78 8.26
C LYS A 62 -1.87 -10.41 8.48
N GLU A 63 -2.95 -9.72 8.18
CA GLU A 63 -4.31 -10.26 8.28
C GLU A 63 -4.47 -11.49 7.38
N ALA A 64 -3.79 -11.52 6.25
CA ALA A 64 -3.81 -12.65 5.32
C ALA A 64 -2.82 -13.76 5.69
N GLY A 65 -2.07 -13.60 6.79
CA GLY A 65 -1.03 -14.56 7.19
C GLY A 65 0.25 -14.42 6.37
N ALA A 66 0.50 -13.26 5.79
CA ALA A 66 1.63 -13.01 4.89
C ALA A 66 2.53 -11.89 5.43
N THR A 67 3.65 -11.69 4.77
CA THR A 67 4.58 -10.60 5.01
C THR A 67 4.94 -9.92 3.69
N TYR A 68 5.75 -8.87 3.74
CA TYR A 68 6.23 -8.20 2.52
C TYR A 68 6.98 -9.16 1.59
N GLU A 69 7.60 -10.22 2.14
CA GLU A 69 8.33 -11.23 1.36
C GLU A 69 7.41 -12.04 0.44
N ASN A 70 6.12 -12.06 0.72
CA ASN A 70 5.13 -12.75 -0.11
C ASN A 70 4.71 -11.94 -1.34
N ALA A 71 5.15 -10.68 -1.45
CA ALA A 71 4.76 -9.81 -2.56
C ALA A 71 5.32 -10.34 -3.89
N VAL A 72 4.45 -10.46 -4.87
CA VAL A 72 4.77 -10.86 -6.24
C VAL A 72 4.90 -9.64 -7.12
N LYS A 73 3.98 -8.69 -6.93
CA LYS A 73 3.89 -7.48 -7.75
C LYS A 73 3.41 -6.32 -6.89
N THR A 74 4.00 -5.16 -7.08
CA THR A 74 3.48 -3.90 -6.54
C THR A 74 3.24 -2.93 -7.69
N VAL A 75 2.25 -2.05 -7.51
CA VAL A 75 2.04 -0.90 -8.37
C VAL A 75 2.06 0.32 -7.46
N CYS A 76 2.95 1.25 -7.79
CA CYS A 76 3.17 2.46 -6.99
C CYS A 76 2.79 3.68 -7.80
N PHE A 77 1.96 4.53 -7.21
CA PHE A 77 1.49 5.76 -7.83
C PHE A 77 2.05 6.94 -7.05
N LEU A 78 2.67 7.89 -7.73
CA LEU A 78 3.23 9.09 -7.12
C LEU A 78 2.50 10.33 -7.63
N ASP A 79 2.47 11.37 -6.82
CA ASP A 79 1.99 12.67 -7.25
C ASP A 79 3.02 13.34 -8.18
N ASN A 80 4.32 13.09 -7.93
CA ASN A 80 5.41 13.68 -8.68
C ASN A 80 6.58 12.71 -8.76
N MET A 81 7.10 12.44 -9.98
CA MET A 81 8.24 11.54 -10.15
C MET A 81 9.53 12.09 -9.55
N ASP A 82 9.59 13.37 -9.21
CA ASP A 82 10.73 13.92 -8.48
C ASP A 82 10.89 13.28 -7.11
N ASP A 83 9.82 12.69 -6.56
CA ASP A 83 9.83 11.99 -5.28
C ASP A 83 10.30 10.53 -5.38
N PHE A 84 10.60 10.06 -6.60
CA PHE A 84 10.90 8.65 -6.85
C PHE A 84 12.07 8.13 -6.00
N GLY A 85 13.16 8.88 -5.91
CA GLY A 85 14.34 8.47 -5.13
C GLY A 85 14.04 8.34 -3.64
N ALA A 86 13.37 9.32 -3.05
CA ALA A 86 13.01 9.31 -1.64
C ALA A 86 12.00 8.21 -1.34
N PHE A 87 11.02 8.02 -2.23
CA PHE A 87 10.05 6.94 -2.12
C PHE A 87 10.75 5.58 -2.11
N ASN A 88 11.68 5.36 -3.06
CA ASN A 88 12.40 4.09 -3.20
C ASN A 88 13.21 3.74 -1.95
N GLU A 89 13.80 4.71 -1.28
CA GLU A 89 14.59 4.45 -0.07
C GLU A 89 13.73 3.82 1.03
N ILE A 90 12.53 4.33 1.23
CA ILE A 90 11.60 3.79 2.24
C ILE A 90 11.01 2.47 1.76
N TYR A 91 10.51 2.43 0.52
CA TYR A 91 9.92 1.23 -0.09
C TYR A 91 10.88 0.04 -0.02
N GLY A 92 12.14 0.24 -0.34
CA GLY A 92 13.15 -0.83 -0.37
C GLY A 92 13.46 -1.42 1.00
N LYS A 93 13.17 -0.72 2.08
CA LYS A 93 13.34 -1.24 3.44
C LYS A 93 12.26 -2.27 3.80
N TYR A 94 11.12 -2.21 3.13
CA TYR A 94 9.98 -3.11 3.39
C TYR A 94 9.93 -4.25 2.37
N PHE A 95 10.01 -3.94 1.09
CA PHE A 95 9.93 -4.95 0.03
C PHE A 95 11.32 -5.46 -0.35
N THR A 96 12.00 -6.10 0.60
CA THR A 96 13.37 -6.59 0.43
C THR A 96 13.48 -7.73 -0.57
N GLY A 97 12.38 -8.45 -0.83
CA GLY A 97 12.32 -9.53 -1.81
C GLY A 97 12.31 -9.07 -3.26
N LYS A 98 12.27 -7.76 -3.49
CA LYS A 98 12.29 -7.15 -4.83
C LYS A 98 11.20 -7.69 -5.75
N PRO A 99 9.93 -7.52 -5.42
CA PRO A 99 8.85 -7.97 -6.31
C PRO A 99 8.87 -7.20 -7.63
N ALA A 100 8.19 -7.74 -8.63
CA ALA A 100 7.97 -7.01 -9.87
C ALA A 100 7.23 -5.71 -9.54
N ARG A 101 7.52 -4.62 -10.25
CA ARG A 101 6.93 -3.32 -9.92
C ARG A 101 6.75 -2.43 -11.14
N SER A 102 5.66 -1.67 -11.13
CA SER A 102 5.52 -0.47 -11.95
C SER A 102 5.38 0.72 -11.00
N CYS A 103 6.03 1.82 -11.33
CA CYS A 103 5.93 3.05 -10.54
C CYS A 103 5.80 4.24 -11.49
N VAL A 104 4.70 4.97 -11.37
CA VAL A 104 4.37 6.08 -12.27
C VAL A 104 3.81 7.25 -11.48
N ALA A 105 3.95 8.46 -12.01
CA ALA A 105 3.21 9.60 -11.50
C ALA A 105 1.85 9.64 -12.18
N VAL A 106 0.84 10.07 -11.43
CA VAL A 106 -0.51 10.24 -11.93
C VAL A 106 -0.92 11.71 -11.81
N LYS A 107 -2.02 12.07 -12.46
CA LYS A 107 -2.49 13.45 -12.44
C LYS A 107 -2.84 13.92 -11.03
N THR A 108 -3.58 13.09 -10.29
CA THR A 108 -3.95 13.35 -8.88
C THR A 108 -4.19 12.03 -8.18
N LEU A 109 -3.93 12.03 -6.88
CA LEU A 109 -4.26 10.90 -6.01
C LEU A 109 -5.43 11.26 -5.09
N PRO A 110 -6.15 10.26 -4.56
CA PRO A 110 -7.22 10.53 -3.61
C PRO A 110 -6.70 11.40 -2.46
N LYS A 111 -7.49 12.39 -2.05
CA LYS A 111 -7.16 13.33 -0.96
C LYS A 111 -5.86 14.09 -1.18
N ASN A 112 -5.37 14.15 -2.43
CA ASN A 112 -4.14 14.84 -2.80
C ASN A 112 -2.91 14.36 -2.03
N VAL A 113 -2.87 13.07 -1.68
CA VAL A 113 -1.69 12.46 -1.05
C VAL A 113 -0.54 12.37 -2.06
N LEU A 114 0.66 12.07 -1.56
CA LEU A 114 1.88 12.04 -2.39
C LEU A 114 2.17 10.67 -2.98
N CYS A 115 1.61 9.59 -2.42
CA CYS A 115 1.82 8.24 -2.95
C CYS A 115 0.67 7.31 -2.59
N GLU A 116 0.56 6.25 -3.39
CA GLU A 116 -0.40 5.16 -3.19
C GLU A 116 0.24 3.88 -3.69
N VAL A 117 0.06 2.77 -2.99
CA VAL A 117 0.66 1.48 -3.37
C VAL A 117 -0.36 0.36 -3.22
N GLU A 118 -0.40 -0.53 -4.21
CA GLU A 118 -1.16 -1.78 -4.15
C GLU A 118 -0.23 -2.97 -4.33
N VAL A 119 -0.64 -4.13 -3.81
CA VAL A 119 0.19 -5.32 -3.77
C VAL A 119 -0.60 -6.54 -4.24
N ILE A 120 0.07 -7.40 -5.00
CA ILE A 120 -0.36 -8.78 -5.25
C ILE A 120 0.65 -9.66 -4.53
N ALA A 121 0.16 -10.57 -3.67
CA ALA A 121 1.02 -11.46 -2.89
C ALA A 121 0.60 -12.92 -3.10
N GLU A 122 1.57 -13.81 -2.96
CA GLU A 122 1.32 -15.26 -2.97
C GLU A 122 1.34 -15.76 -1.53
N ILE A 123 0.27 -16.43 -1.12
CA ILE A 123 0.08 -16.85 0.27
C ILE A 123 -0.26 -18.33 0.38
#